data_3dbb40463a01b3f14a1acbdba819771b
#
_entry.id   3dbb40463a01b3f14a1acbdba819771b
#
_cell.length_a   1.000
_cell.length_b   1.000
_cell.length_c   1.000
_cell.angle_alpha   90.00
_cell.angle_beta   90.00
_cell.angle_gamma   90.00
#
_symmetry.space_group_name_H-M   'P 1'
#
loop_
_entity.id
_entity.type
_entity.pdbx_description
1 polymer ?
#
loop_
_entity_poly.entity_id
_entity_poly.type
_entity_poly.pdbx_seq_one_letter_code
_entity_poly.pdbx_strand_id
1 'polypeptide(L)'
;MKKQAGFTLVELVVVIAVLGILAATALPRFVNVQSNARVAAGNGLAASLRSAANLARASWIAAGSQAAQVQVQMDGQAVTVNAAGWPTGDAPGITAALQQLDGQFVGGYNNGTATYTVGGFAACTVVYTAADGRVVTNLSPANCGGN
;
A
#
# COMPACT_ATOMS: atom_id res chain seq x y z
N MET A 1 54.85 -7.44 27.51
CA MET A 1 54.41 -6.76 26.27
C MET A 1 53.56 -7.72 25.44
N LYS A 2 52.28 -7.43 25.21
CA LYS A 2 51.41 -8.27 24.37
C LYS A 2 51.77 -8.02 22.91
N LYS A 3 52.16 -9.06 22.16
CA LYS A 3 52.40 -8.98 20.71
C LYS A 3 51.04 -8.75 20.01
N GLN A 4 50.88 -7.66 19.30
CA GLN A 4 49.72 -7.46 18.39
C GLN A 4 50.02 -8.29 17.12
N ALA A 5 49.16 -9.26 16.84
CA ALA A 5 49.15 -9.94 15.56
C ALA A 5 48.37 -9.09 14.56
N GLY A 6 49.01 -8.72 13.47
CA GLY A 6 48.39 -8.00 12.35
C GLY A 6 47.75 -8.97 11.35
N PHE A 7 46.66 -8.57 10.68
CA PHE A 7 46.07 -9.33 9.57
C PHE A 7 47.01 -9.41 8.37
N THR A 8 47.07 -10.55 7.73
CA THR A 8 47.81 -10.71 6.47
C THR A 8 46.96 -10.18 5.31
N LEU A 9 47.61 -9.66 4.26
CA LEU A 9 46.94 -9.20 3.06
C LEU A 9 46.11 -10.31 2.39
N VAL A 10 46.61 -11.55 2.45
CA VAL A 10 45.96 -12.73 1.90
C VAL A 10 44.65 -13.05 2.63
N GLU A 11 44.62 -12.97 3.97
CA GLU A 11 43.38 -13.15 4.75
C GLU A 11 42.30 -12.13 4.37
N LEU A 12 42.69 -10.87 4.15
CA LEU A 12 41.76 -9.84 3.74
C LEU A 12 41.20 -10.11 2.33
N VAL A 13 42.07 -10.47 1.37
CA VAL A 13 41.65 -10.73 -0.03
C VAL A 13 40.73 -11.94 -0.11
N VAL A 14 41.03 -13.02 0.61
CA VAL A 14 40.18 -14.23 0.64
C VAL A 14 38.81 -13.91 1.23
N VAL A 15 38.74 -13.14 2.31
CA VAL A 15 37.45 -12.74 2.91
C VAL A 15 36.59 -11.92 1.96
N ILE A 16 37.14 -10.90 1.31
CA ILE A 16 36.35 -10.09 0.35
C ILE A 16 35.93 -10.88 -0.87
N ALA A 17 36.74 -11.86 -1.34
CA ALA A 17 36.37 -12.74 -2.45
C ALA A 17 35.19 -13.63 -2.08
N VAL A 18 35.22 -14.26 -0.89
CA VAL A 18 34.10 -15.09 -0.40
C VAL A 18 32.86 -14.27 -0.17
N LEU A 19 32.98 -13.09 0.46
CA LEU A 19 31.84 -12.17 0.65
C LEU A 19 31.24 -11.73 -0.68
N GLY A 20 32.05 -11.47 -1.69
CA GLY A 20 31.60 -11.11 -3.04
C GLY A 20 30.75 -12.23 -3.68
N ILE A 21 31.17 -13.48 -3.57
CA ILE A 21 30.42 -14.62 -4.10
C ILE A 21 29.09 -14.80 -3.35
N LEU A 22 29.12 -14.71 -2.02
CA LEU A 22 27.90 -14.81 -1.19
C LEU A 22 26.91 -13.68 -1.49
N ALA A 23 27.40 -12.45 -1.62
CA ALA A 23 26.56 -11.28 -1.95
C ALA A 23 25.89 -11.46 -3.33
N ALA A 24 26.62 -11.95 -4.34
CA ALA A 24 26.09 -12.16 -5.69
C ALA A 24 24.90 -13.14 -5.72
N THR A 25 24.88 -14.13 -4.83
CA THR A 25 23.79 -15.12 -4.76
C THR A 25 22.64 -14.68 -3.85
N ALA A 26 22.89 -13.82 -2.85
CA ALA A 26 21.90 -13.38 -1.88
C ALA A 26 21.05 -12.21 -2.38
N LEU A 27 21.62 -11.24 -3.09
CA LEU A 27 20.95 -10.03 -3.55
C LEU A 27 19.64 -10.29 -4.31
N PRO A 28 19.56 -11.18 -5.32
CA PRO A 28 18.32 -11.42 -6.05
C PRO A 28 17.17 -11.93 -5.17
N ARG A 29 17.47 -12.69 -4.13
CA ARG A 29 16.47 -13.25 -3.21
C ARG A 29 15.85 -12.16 -2.32
N PHE A 30 16.65 -11.19 -1.88
CA PHE A 30 16.16 -10.08 -1.04
C PHE A 30 15.22 -9.15 -1.81
N VAL A 31 15.50 -8.85 -3.07
CA VAL A 31 14.62 -8.04 -3.92
C VAL A 31 13.25 -8.69 -4.08
N ASN A 32 13.20 -9.99 -4.33
CA ASN A 32 11.94 -10.72 -4.47
C ASN A 32 11.12 -10.78 -3.16
N VAL A 33 11.75 -10.86 -2.00
CA VAL A 33 11.05 -10.82 -0.71
C VAL A 33 10.42 -9.45 -0.49
N GLN A 34 11.11 -8.37 -0.81
CA GLN A 34 10.58 -7.02 -0.67
C GLN A 34 9.40 -6.74 -1.60
N SER A 35 9.47 -7.18 -2.86
CA SER A 35 8.37 -7.01 -3.80
C SER A 35 7.14 -7.82 -3.39
N ASN A 36 7.32 -9.04 -2.92
CA ASN A 36 6.23 -9.86 -2.39
C ASN A 36 5.59 -9.24 -1.14
N ALA A 37 6.39 -8.63 -0.25
CA ALA A 37 5.87 -7.91 0.91
C ALA A 37 5.02 -6.70 0.51
N ARG A 38 5.43 -5.93 -0.53
CA ARG A 38 4.63 -4.82 -1.08
C ARG A 38 3.33 -5.32 -1.70
N VAL A 39 3.36 -6.42 -2.44
CA VAL A 39 2.14 -7.07 -2.98
C VAL A 39 1.20 -7.46 -1.86
N ALA A 40 1.69 -8.07 -0.79
CA ALA A 40 0.90 -8.45 0.36
C ALA A 40 0.29 -7.22 1.07
N ALA A 41 1.08 -6.16 1.27
CA ALA A 41 0.61 -4.90 1.85
C ALA A 41 -0.48 -4.24 0.97
N GLY A 42 -0.29 -4.21 -0.34
CA GLY A 42 -1.29 -3.70 -1.29
C GLY A 42 -2.59 -4.50 -1.28
N ASN A 43 -2.52 -5.82 -1.16
CA ASN A 43 -3.71 -6.67 -0.98
C ASN A 43 -4.44 -6.39 0.34
N GLY A 44 -3.70 -6.14 1.42
CA GLY A 44 -4.24 -5.69 2.69
C GLY A 44 -4.99 -4.36 2.55
N LEU A 45 -4.38 -3.37 1.90
CA LEU A 45 -5.03 -2.09 1.61
C LEU A 45 -6.31 -2.28 0.76
N ALA A 46 -6.27 -3.12 -0.26
CA ALA A 46 -7.45 -3.40 -1.09
C ALA A 46 -8.60 -4.01 -0.28
N ALA A 47 -8.29 -4.89 0.66
CA ALA A 47 -9.30 -5.46 1.57
C ALA A 47 -9.87 -4.40 2.51
N SER A 48 -9.03 -3.53 3.08
CA SER A 48 -9.43 -2.42 3.94
C SER A 48 -10.32 -1.42 3.20
N LEU A 49 -9.97 -1.06 1.96
CA LEU A 49 -10.78 -0.16 1.10
C LEU A 49 -12.17 -0.74 0.83
N ARG A 50 -12.27 -2.05 0.50
CA ARG A 50 -13.56 -2.71 0.28
C ARG A 50 -14.41 -2.71 1.55
N SER A 51 -13.80 -3.01 2.69
CA SER A 51 -14.48 -3.01 3.99
C SER A 51 -14.98 -1.62 4.37
N ALA A 52 -14.13 -0.59 4.26
CA ALA A 52 -14.47 0.79 4.56
C ALA A 52 -15.60 1.32 3.64
N ALA A 53 -15.52 1.03 2.33
CA ALA A 53 -16.55 1.43 1.38
C ALA A 53 -17.91 0.78 1.70
N ASN A 54 -17.92 -0.52 2.01
CA ASN A 54 -19.14 -1.23 2.38
C ASN A 54 -19.72 -0.72 3.71
N LEU A 55 -18.88 -0.41 4.69
CA LEU A 55 -19.33 0.14 5.97
C LEU A 55 -19.94 1.54 5.82
N ALA A 56 -19.30 2.40 5.02
CA ALA A 56 -19.84 3.74 4.72
C ALA A 56 -21.19 3.63 4.02
N ARG A 57 -21.32 2.74 3.05
CA ARG A 57 -22.59 2.50 2.36
C ARG A 57 -23.65 1.95 3.30
N ALA A 58 -23.31 1.01 4.18
CA ALA A 58 -24.23 0.48 5.17
C ALA A 58 -24.73 1.59 6.12
N SER A 59 -23.83 2.47 6.57
CA SER A 59 -24.19 3.63 7.39
C SER A 59 -25.12 4.59 6.65
N TRP A 60 -24.89 4.84 5.37
CA TRP A 60 -25.76 5.66 4.52
C TRP A 60 -27.16 5.04 4.34
N ILE A 61 -27.23 3.73 4.13
CA ILE A 61 -28.50 2.98 4.06
C ILE A 61 -29.26 3.07 5.38
N ALA A 62 -28.57 2.87 6.50
CA ALA A 62 -29.15 2.94 7.84
C ALA A 62 -29.70 4.35 8.17
N ALA A 63 -29.12 5.39 7.60
CA ALA A 63 -29.59 6.78 7.74
C ALA A 63 -30.76 7.14 6.80
N GLY A 64 -31.28 6.21 6.01
CA GLY A 64 -32.47 6.36 5.17
C GLY A 64 -32.20 6.52 3.68
N SER A 65 -30.97 6.31 3.22
CA SER A 65 -30.60 6.29 1.78
C SER A 65 -30.97 7.55 0.99
N GLN A 66 -30.83 8.72 1.63
CA GLN A 66 -31.23 9.98 0.98
C GLN A 66 -30.07 10.50 0.10
N ALA A 67 -30.34 10.74 -1.17
CA ALA A 67 -29.38 11.29 -2.12
C ALA A 67 -28.83 12.67 -1.70
N ALA A 68 -29.57 13.41 -0.89
CA ALA A 68 -29.12 14.68 -0.29
C ALA A 68 -28.14 14.49 0.88
N GLN A 69 -27.99 13.26 1.40
CA GLN A 69 -27.03 12.94 2.46
C GLN A 69 -25.63 12.77 1.85
N VAL A 70 -24.83 13.80 1.93
CA VAL A 70 -23.48 13.86 1.34
C VAL A 70 -22.38 13.37 2.28
N GLN A 71 -22.73 13.06 3.55
CA GLN A 71 -21.78 12.58 4.57
C GLN A 71 -22.40 11.52 5.47
N VAL A 72 -21.59 10.56 5.90
CA VAL A 72 -21.90 9.60 6.96
C VAL A 72 -20.87 9.70 8.07
N GLN A 73 -21.25 9.35 9.29
CA GLN A 73 -20.33 9.29 10.42
C GLN A 73 -19.81 7.86 10.59
N MET A 74 -18.49 7.72 10.60
CA MET A 74 -17.80 6.45 10.83
C MET A 74 -16.79 6.66 11.94
N ASP A 75 -17.06 6.09 13.11
CA ASP A 75 -16.19 6.18 14.29
C ASP A 75 -15.74 7.63 14.64
N GLY A 76 -16.70 8.56 14.59
CA GLY A 76 -16.45 9.98 14.85
C GLY A 76 -15.84 10.77 13.69
N GLN A 77 -15.52 10.13 12.57
CA GLN A 77 -15.05 10.76 11.35
C GLN A 77 -16.20 10.98 10.37
N ALA A 78 -16.29 12.19 9.80
CA ALA A 78 -17.19 12.48 8.69
C ALA A 78 -16.58 11.97 7.38
N VAL A 79 -17.29 11.07 6.71
CA VAL A 79 -16.91 10.51 5.42
C VAL A 79 -17.85 11.03 4.36
N THR A 80 -17.32 11.69 3.34
CA THR A 80 -18.10 12.17 2.20
C THR A 80 -18.52 11.03 1.31
N VAL A 81 -19.81 10.95 0.97
CA VAL A 81 -20.39 9.93 0.11
C VAL A 81 -21.10 10.54 -1.10
N ASN A 82 -21.22 9.78 -2.17
CA ASN A 82 -22.01 10.16 -3.34
C ASN A 82 -23.51 9.82 -3.16
N ALA A 83 -24.33 10.16 -4.14
CA ALA A 83 -25.77 9.89 -4.12
C ALA A 83 -26.18 8.42 -4.06
N ALA A 84 -25.25 7.50 -4.30
CA ALA A 84 -25.44 6.04 -4.15
C ALA A 84 -24.93 5.50 -2.79
N GLY A 85 -24.41 6.39 -1.92
CA GLY A 85 -23.89 6.04 -0.61
C GLY A 85 -22.45 5.50 -0.61
N TRP A 86 -21.76 5.53 -1.75
CA TRP A 86 -20.34 5.16 -1.81
C TRP A 86 -19.45 6.34 -1.42
N PRO A 87 -18.37 6.13 -0.66
CA PRO A 87 -17.38 7.18 -0.39
C PRO A 87 -16.89 7.82 -1.67
N THR A 88 -16.71 9.13 -1.66
CA THR A 88 -16.11 9.83 -2.80
C THR A 88 -14.66 9.40 -3.00
N GLY A 89 -14.15 9.47 -4.24
CA GLY A 89 -12.79 9.05 -4.60
C GLY A 89 -11.75 10.13 -4.30
N ASP A 90 -11.76 10.66 -3.08
CA ASP A 90 -10.92 11.76 -2.61
C ASP A 90 -10.51 11.59 -1.13
N ALA A 91 -9.77 12.57 -0.60
CA ALA A 91 -9.29 12.53 0.78
C ALA A 91 -10.44 12.55 1.82
N PRO A 92 -11.48 13.41 1.72
CA PRO A 92 -12.60 13.41 2.67
C PRO A 92 -13.57 12.24 2.48
N GLY A 93 -13.47 11.49 1.38
CA GLY A 93 -14.25 10.30 1.10
C GLY A 93 -13.58 9.01 1.54
N ILE A 94 -13.07 8.24 0.57
CA ILE A 94 -12.56 6.88 0.83
C ILE A 94 -11.33 6.87 1.73
N THR A 95 -10.46 7.91 1.69
CA THR A 95 -9.28 7.95 2.57
C THR A 95 -9.68 8.25 4.01
N ALA A 96 -10.66 9.13 4.24
CA ALA A 96 -11.19 9.37 5.58
C ALA A 96 -11.88 8.11 6.15
N ALA A 97 -12.51 7.30 5.30
CA ALA A 97 -13.14 6.04 5.70
C ALA A 97 -12.13 4.97 6.18
N LEU A 98 -10.85 5.08 5.79
CA LEU A 98 -9.77 4.21 6.26
C LEU A 98 -9.25 4.59 7.64
N GLN A 99 -9.64 5.77 8.18
CA GLN A 99 -9.16 6.37 9.43
C GLN A 99 -7.65 6.69 9.43
N GLN A 100 -6.81 5.76 9.00
CA GLN A 100 -5.37 5.97 8.89
C GLN A 100 -4.83 5.27 7.64
N LEU A 101 -4.03 6.01 6.86
CA LEU A 101 -3.28 5.47 5.73
C LEU A 101 -1.80 5.42 6.12
N ASP A 102 -1.20 4.23 6.02
CA ASP A 102 0.20 4.01 6.32
C ASP A 102 1.08 4.78 5.32
N GLY A 103 2.21 5.35 5.77
CA GLY A 103 3.10 6.19 4.96
C GLY A 103 3.74 5.48 3.75
N GLN A 104 3.62 4.16 3.67
CA GLN A 104 4.02 3.39 2.49
C GLN A 104 3.04 3.52 1.30
N PHE A 105 1.84 4.06 1.54
CA PHE A 105 0.81 4.28 0.52
C PHE A 105 0.66 5.76 0.22
N VAL A 106 0.78 6.12 -1.04
CA VAL A 106 0.59 7.51 -1.49
C VAL A 106 -0.68 7.57 -2.31
N GLY A 107 -1.66 8.35 -1.85
CA GLY A 107 -2.94 8.56 -2.52
C GLY A 107 -2.86 9.65 -3.59
N GLY A 108 -3.36 9.34 -4.78
CA GLY A 108 -3.64 10.30 -5.85
C GLY A 108 -5.13 10.25 -6.19
N TYR A 109 -5.74 11.42 -6.43
CA TYR A 109 -7.18 11.51 -6.66
C TYR A 109 -7.46 12.12 -8.03
N ASN A 110 -8.33 11.50 -8.80
CA ASN A 110 -8.72 11.99 -10.11
C ASN A 110 -10.13 11.52 -10.46
N ASN A 111 -11.03 12.48 -10.71
CA ASN A 111 -12.37 12.27 -11.27
C ASN A 111 -13.17 11.12 -10.63
N GLY A 112 -13.29 11.12 -9.31
CA GLY A 112 -14.03 10.10 -8.55
C GLY A 112 -13.30 8.78 -8.35
N THR A 113 -12.00 8.74 -8.65
CA THR A 113 -11.11 7.60 -8.42
C THR A 113 -10.03 7.98 -7.43
N ALA A 114 -9.75 7.10 -6.45
CA ALA A 114 -8.58 7.19 -5.59
C ALA A 114 -7.59 6.09 -5.99
N THR A 115 -6.39 6.48 -6.37
CA THR A 115 -5.30 5.57 -6.73
C THR A 115 -4.23 5.61 -5.66
N TYR A 116 -3.92 4.48 -5.07
CA TYR A 116 -2.86 4.36 -4.06
C TYR A 116 -1.67 3.61 -4.66
N THR A 117 -0.51 4.25 -4.66
CA THR A 117 0.77 3.60 -5.00
C THR A 117 1.39 2.96 -3.77
N VAL A 118 2.00 1.79 -3.93
CA VAL A 118 2.60 1.03 -2.83
C VAL A 118 4.12 1.14 -2.89
N GLY A 119 4.73 1.63 -1.81
CA GLY A 119 6.19 1.71 -1.68
C GLY A 119 6.88 2.61 -2.71
N GLY A 120 6.17 3.59 -3.28
CA GLY A 120 6.71 4.52 -4.27
C GLY A 120 6.80 3.97 -5.71
N PHE A 121 6.29 2.77 -5.98
CA PHE A 121 6.29 2.17 -7.33
C PHE A 121 5.02 2.56 -8.09
N ALA A 122 5.15 3.37 -9.13
CA ALA A 122 4.03 3.90 -9.91
C ALA A 122 3.13 2.84 -10.55
N ALA A 123 3.68 1.66 -10.88
CA ALA A 123 2.93 0.53 -11.43
C ALA A 123 2.27 -0.35 -10.36
N CYS A 124 2.71 -0.27 -9.10
CA CYS A 124 2.20 -1.04 -7.97
C CYS A 124 1.01 -0.30 -7.34
N THR A 125 -0.20 -0.51 -7.84
CA THR A 125 -1.35 0.32 -7.50
C THR A 125 -2.56 -0.45 -6.99
N VAL A 126 -3.31 0.22 -6.12
CA VAL A 126 -4.67 -0.15 -5.72
C VAL A 126 -5.58 1.03 -6.08
N VAL A 127 -6.62 0.78 -6.86
CA VAL A 127 -7.52 1.79 -7.38
C VAL A 127 -8.92 1.57 -6.83
N TYR A 128 -9.47 2.58 -6.19
CA TYR A 128 -10.87 2.64 -5.75
C TYR A 128 -11.67 3.52 -6.70
N THR A 129 -12.88 3.09 -7.08
CA THR A 129 -13.82 3.84 -7.92
C THR A 129 -15.09 4.16 -7.13
N ALA A 130 -15.39 5.43 -6.96
CA ALA A 130 -16.54 5.90 -6.18
C ALA A 130 -17.89 5.63 -6.84
N ALA A 131 -17.95 5.40 -8.15
CA ALA A 131 -19.20 5.19 -8.88
C ALA A 131 -19.92 3.91 -8.41
N ASP A 132 -19.18 2.85 -8.10
CA ASP A 132 -19.70 1.52 -7.76
C ASP A 132 -19.07 0.93 -6.51
N GLY A 133 -18.16 1.64 -5.85
CA GLY A 133 -17.41 1.16 -4.67
C GLY A 133 -16.37 0.09 -5.00
N ARG A 134 -16.02 -0.07 -6.27
CA ARG A 134 -15.13 -1.14 -6.74
C ARG A 134 -13.66 -0.85 -6.42
N VAL A 135 -12.91 -1.89 -6.03
CA VAL A 135 -11.46 -1.83 -5.83
C VAL A 135 -10.78 -2.79 -6.80
N VAL A 136 -9.89 -2.25 -7.60
CA VAL A 136 -9.04 -2.98 -8.56
C VAL A 136 -7.59 -2.88 -8.13
N THR A 137 -6.82 -3.95 -8.31
CA THR A 137 -5.41 -3.99 -7.94
C THR A 137 -4.55 -4.28 -9.16
N ASN A 138 -3.40 -3.60 -9.28
CA ASN A 138 -2.33 -3.90 -10.21
C ASN A 138 -1.08 -4.26 -9.41
N LEU A 139 -1.15 -5.39 -8.73
CA LEU A 139 -0.15 -5.87 -7.79
C LEU A 139 0.49 -7.14 -8.33
N SER A 140 1.73 -7.03 -8.75
CA SER A 140 2.58 -8.17 -9.07
C SER A 140 4.00 -7.89 -8.55
N PRO A 141 4.83 -8.91 -8.31
CA PRO A 141 6.22 -8.68 -7.93
C PRO A 141 6.95 -7.74 -8.90
N ALA A 142 6.74 -7.91 -10.21
CA ALA A 142 7.34 -7.06 -11.24
C ALA A 142 6.89 -5.59 -11.13
N ASN A 143 5.60 -5.34 -10.90
CA ASN A 143 5.06 -3.98 -10.74
C ASN A 143 5.51 -3.32 -9.44
N CYS A 144 5.81 -4.13 -8.40
CA CYS A 144 6.18 -3.69 -7.06
C CYS A 144 7.70 -3.73 -6.80
N GLY A 145 8.53 -3.68 -7.86
CA GLY A 145 9.99 -3.58 -7.79
C GLY A 145 10.70 -4.91 -7.63
N GLY A 146 10.12 -6.01 -8.08
CA GLY A 146 10.77 -7.30 -8.30
C GLY A 146 11.38 -7.40 -9.71
N ASN A 147 12.31 -8.31 -9.86
CA ASN A 147 12.88 -8.74 -11.15
C ASN A 147 12.16 -9.98 -11.66
#